data_e6cc04a88e40ae67425a211f43093b5d
#
_entry.id   e6cc04a88e40ae67425a211f43093b5d
#
_cell.length_a   1.000
_cell.length_b   1.000
_cell.length_c   1.000
_cell.angle_alpha   90.00
_cell.angle_beta   90.00
_cell.angle_gamma   90.00
#
_symmetry.space_group_name_H-M   'P 1'
#
loop_
_entity.id
_entity.type
_entity.pdbx_description
1 polymer ?
#
loop_
_entity_poly.entity_id
_entity_poly.type
_entity_poly.pdbx_seq_one_letter_code
_entity_poly.pdbx_strand_id
1 'polypeptide(L)'
;MEGNVLVEKLLPADNRWCSYRYNQKIHRKSRQVNMMNKAYRYRLYPTTEQKIMFAKTFGCARFIYNKMLGDRLDYYKETGKKLNNTPAQYKSEFPWLKEVDSLALANAQLNLNKAYNNFWNNRRHFGKPRFKSKKTGHCSYSTNNQKGSVRLDGNKVKLPKVGWVKLCLHRPLMENSTIKTVTISRTPTGKYYISILVEYENQILPIIPKNFLGLDFAMHGLYVASDEDDADYPNFLKKAEKRLAKAQRKLSKRQKGSHNRDKQRLRVAKFHEKIANQRHDFLHKKARYLVDRYDAIGIEDISVKAMAKHKKGGKFSFGKSVADNGWNMFTNILEL
;
A
#
# COMPACT_ATOMS: atom_id res chain seq x y z
N MET A 1 -45.28 -6.80 -9.18
CA MET A 1 -45.11 -5.59 -9.99
C MET A 1 -43.70 -5.13 -9.81
N GLU A 2 -42.89 -5.35 -10.83
CA GLU A 2 -41.45 -4.98 -10.84
C GLU A 2 -41.35 -3.55 -11.38
N GLY A 3 -40.90 -2.62 -10.56
CA GLY A 3 -40.64 -1.27 -10.97
C GLY A 3 -39.20 -1.10 -11.42
N ASN A 4 -38.95 -1.15 -12.71
CA ASN A 4 -37.70 -0.68 -13.30
C ASN A 4 -37.73 0.84 -13.34
N VAL A 5 -36.96 1.50 -12.52
CA VAL A 5 -36.72 2.93 -12.65
C VAL A 5 -35.50 3.12 -13.56
N LEU A 6 -35.77 3.36 -14.83
CA LEU A 6 -34.80 3.91 -15.79
C LEU A 6 -34.68 5.42 -15.54
N VAL A 7 -33.56 5.86 -15.05
CA VAL A 7 -33.20 7.29 -15.08
C VAL A 7 -32.46 7.53 -16.39
N GLU A 8 -33.23 7.86 -17.44
CA GLU A 8 -32.69 8.47 -18.65
C GLU A 8 -32.42 9.95 -18.39
N LYS A 9 -31.17 10.36 -18.39
CA LYS A 9 -30.79 11.76 -18.52
C LYS A 9 -30.45 12.05 -19.96
N LEU A 10 -31.22 12.96 -20.56
CA LEU A 10 -30.91 13.63 -21.81
C LEU A 10 -29.55 14.37 -21.68
N LEU A 11 -28.58 13.94 -22.47
CA LEU A 11 -27.31 14.60 -22.66
C LEU A 11 -27.12 14.86 -24.15
N PRO A 12 -26.49 16.01 -24.51
CA PRO A 12 -26.23 16.35 -25.92
C PRO A 12 -25.31 15.30 -26.55
N ALA A 13 -25.51 15.01 -27.82
CA ALA A 13 -24.71 14.09 -28.61
C ALA A 13 -23.24 14.50 -28.57
N ASP A 14 -22.38 13.50 -28.35
CA ASP A 14 -20.92 13.46 -28.54
C ASP A 14 -20.03 13.24 -27.30
N ASN A 15 -20.53 12.67 -26.21
CA ASN A 15 -19.61 12.19 -25.17
C ASN A 15 -19.94 10.75 -24.75
N ARG A 16 -18.99 9.83 -24.99
CA ARG A 16 -19.07 8.43 -24.55
C ARG A 16 -18.93 8.33 -23.03
N TRP A 17 -20.03 8.29 -22.33
CA TRP A 17 -20.09 7.99 -20.91
C TRP A 17 -20.30 6.49 -20.68
N CYS A 18 -19.52 5.94 -19.78
CA CYS A 18 -19.64 4.56 -19.36
C CYS A 18 -20.95 4.39 -18.56
N SER A 19 -21.90 3.60 -19.08
CA SER A 19 -23.17 3.34 -18.41
C SER A 19 -22.93 2.42 -17.20
N TYR A 20 -23.09 2.93 -16.00
CA TYR A 20 -23.21 2.14 -14.79
C TYR A 20 -24.60 1.50 -14.74
N ARG A 21 -24.69 0.19 -14.97
CA ARG A 21 -25.91 -0.58 -14.67
C ARG A 21 -25.96 -0.88 -13.18
N TYR A 22 -26.83 -0.20 -12.49
CA TYR A 22 -27.20 -0.53 -11.12
C TYR A 22 -28.28 -1.63 -11.16
N ASN A 23 -27.86 -2.88 -10.98
CA ASN A 23 -28.78 -4.01 -10.84
C ASN A 23 -29.19 -4.18 -9.38
N GLN A 24 -30.30 -3.56 -8.96
CA GLN A 24 -30.97 -3.94 -7.72
C GLN A 24 -31.78 -5.23 -7.91
N LYS A 25 -31.19 -6.38 -7.65
CA LYS A 25 -31.95 -7.56 -7.25
C LYS A 25 -32.08 -7.55 -5.73
N ILE A 26 -33.17 -6.96 -5.23
CA ILE A 26 -33.58 -7.14 -3.84
C ILE A 26 -34.11 -8.56 -3.69
N HIS A 27 -33.21 -9.52 -3.52
CA HIS A 27 -33.59 -10.82 -2.98
C HIS A 27 -33.60 -10.70 -1.46
N ARG A 28 -34.76 -10.94 -0.82
CA ARG A 28 -34.86 -11.33 0.59
C ARG A 28 -34.05 -12.63 0.79
N LYS A 29 -32.74 -12.52 0.86
CA LYS A 29 -31.85 -13.54 1.43
C LYS A 29 -31.56 -13.13 2.86
N SER A 30 -31.67 -14.10 3.78
CA SER A 30 -31.19 -14.06 5.16
C SER A 30 -30.01 -13.06 5.28
N ARG A 31 -29.98 -12.24 6.33
CA ARG A 31 -28.89 -11.28 6.65
C ARG A 31 -27.54 -11.97 6.47
N GLN A 32 -27.00 -11.95 5.27
CA GLN A 32 -25.64 -12.37 5.01
C GLN A 32 -24.78 -11.21 5.53
N VAL A 33 -24.21 -11.42 6.72
CA VAL A 33 -23.28 -10.48 7.35
C VAL A 33 -22.17 -10.22 6.37
N ASN A 34 -22.11 -9.01 5.83
CA ASN A 34 -21.07 -8.63 4.88
C ASN A 34 -19.80 -8.24 5.65
N MET A 35 -18.86 -9.19 5.79
CA MET A 35 -17.60 -8.97 6.48
C MET A 35 -16.66 -8.15 5.62
N MET A 36 -16.17 -7.05 6.17
CA MET A 36 -15.21 -6.16 5.51
C MET A 36 -13.86 -6.17 6.23
N ASN A 37 -12.82 -5.83 5.48
CA ASN A 37 -11.47 -5.72 5.98
C ASN A 37 -11.00 -4.27 5.97
N LYS A 38 -10.44 -3.78 7.09
CA LYS A 38 -9.85 -2.45 7.20
C LYS A 38 -8.45 -2.50 7.81
N ALA A 39 -7.51 -1.76 7.23
CA ALA A 39 -6.15 -1.69 7.73
C ALA A 39 -5.90 -0.38 8.49
N TYR A 40 -5.41 -0.50 9.71
CA TYR A 40 -5.04 0.62 10.58
C TYR A 40 -3.53 0.70 10.70
N ARG A 41 -2.93 1.85 10.43
CA ARG A 41 -1.50 2.05 10.50
C ARG A 41 -1.11 2.92 11.69
N TYR A 42 -0.27 2.38 12.60
CA TYR A 42 0.21 3.07 13.78
C TYR A 42 1.73 3.17 13.81
N ARG A 43 2.24 4.20 14.48
CA ARG A 43 3.66 4.38 14.75
C ARG A 43 4.08 3.48 15.91
N LEU A 44 5.20 2.73 15.74
CA LEU A 44 5.83 1.93 16.80
C LEU A 44 7.06 2.64 17.36
N TYR A 45 7.28 2.44 18.67
CA TYR A 45 8.45 2.93 19.43
C TYR A 45 9.16 1.75 20.10
N PRO A 46 9.87 0.91 19.33
CA PRO A 46 10.56 -0.26 19.86
C PRO A 46 11.80 0.12 20.66
N THR A 47 12.12 -0.65 21.72
CA THR A 47 13.40 -0.61 22.43
C THR A 47 14.56 -1.08 21.55
N THR A 48 15.79 -0.96 22.03
CA THR A 48 16.98 -1.44 21.27
C THR A 48 16.93 -2.93 21.00
N GLU A 49 16.55 -3.73 21.98
CA GLU A 49 16.38 -5.19 21.86
C GLU A 49 15.29 -5.57 20.86
N GLN A 50 14.16 -4.89 20.94
CA GLN A 50 13.06 -5.08 19.98
C GLN A 50 13.46 -4.69 18.55
N LYS A 51 14.27 -3.64 18.36
CA LYS A 51 14.82 -3.29 17.04
C LYS A 51 15.73 -4.38 16.49
N ILE A 52 16.53 -5.03 17.35
CA ILE A 52 17.37 -6.16 16.96
C ILE A 52 16.49 -7.32 16.52
N MET A 53 15.45 -7.67 17.30
CA MET A 53 14.53 -8.75 16.95
C MET A 53 13.78 -8.46 15.64
N PHE A 54 13.31 -7.24 15.42
CA PHE A 54 12.73 -6.84 14.14
C PHE A 54 13.71 -6.96 12.98
N ALA A 55 14.97 -6.56 13.18
CA ALA A 55 16.01 -6.68 12.15
C ALA A 55 16.30 -8.13 11.79
N LYS A 56 16.36 -9.03 12.78
CA LYS A 56 16.47 -10.48 12.60
C LYS A 56 15.28 -11.01 11.79
N THR A 57 14.05 -10.66 12.19
CA THR A 57 12.82 -11.13 11.52
C THR A 57 12.75 -10.64 10.06
N PHE A 58 13.08 -9.38 9.79
CA PHE A 58 13.18 -8.87 8.40
C PHE A 58 14.22 -9.64 7.58
N GLY A 59 15.37 -9.98 8.20
CA GLY A 59 16.43 -10.77 7.59
C GLY A 59 15.95 -12.16 7.24
N CYS A 60 15.38 -12.87 8.20
CA CYS A 60 14.89 -14.24 8.07
C CYS A 60 13.76 -14.35 7.02
N ALA A 61 12.78 -13.44 7.05
CA ALA A 61 11.68 -13.42 6.07
C ALA A 61 12.20 -13.19 4.64
N ARG A 62 13.19 -12.31 4.46
CA ARG A 62 13.81 -12.08 3.16
C ARG A 62 14.65 -13.29 2.72
N PHE A 63 15.42 -13.89 3.64
CA PHE A 63 16.23 -15.07 3.37
C PHE A 63 15.36 -16.23 2.90
N ILE A 64 14.30 -16.59 3.66
CA ILE A 64 13.37 -17.67 3.30
C ILE A 64 12.74 -17.42 1.93
N TYR A 65 12.24 -16.20 1.68
CA TYR A 65 11.70 -15.86 0.37
C TYR A 65 12.70 -16.13 -0.77
N ASN A 66 13.96 -15.68 -0.59
CA ASN A 66 15.00 -15.82 -1.59
C ASN A 66 15.48 -17.27 -1.75
N LYS A 67 15.70 -17.98 -0.65
CA LYS A 67 16.12 -19.38 -0.67
C LYS A 67 15.09 -20.25 -1.36
N MET A 68 13.82 -20.10 -0.97
CA MET A 68 12.71 -20.82 -1.62
C MET A 68 12.57 -20.49 -3.10
N LEU A 69 12.78 -19.22 -3.49
CA LEU A 69 12.77 -18.82 -4.90
C LEU A 69 13.92 -19.45 -5.68
N GLY A 70 15.15 -19.44 -5.12
CA GLY A 70 16.33 -20.08 -5.71
C GLY A 70 16.09 -21.56 -5.95
N ASP A 71 15.74 -22.30 -4.89
CA ASP A 71 15.51 -23.74 -4.96
C ASP A 71 14.40 -24.13 -5.95
N ARG A 72 13.32 -23.32 -6.05
CA ARG A 72 12.28 -23.54 -7.05
C ARG A 72 12.76 -23.31 -8.49
N LEU A 73 13.61 -22.32 -8.70
CA LEU A 73 14.19 -22.05 -10.02
C LEU A 73 15.18 -23.15 -10.44
N ASP A 74 16.03 -23.58 -9.54
CA ASP A 74 17.03 -24.61 -9.80
C ASP A 74 16.37 -25.99 -10.02
N TYR A 75 15.44 -26.38 -9.17
CA TYR A 75 14.67 -27.61 -9.36
C TYR A 75 13.87 -27.64 -10.67
N TYR A 76 13.30 -26.49 -11.06
CA TYR A 76 12.58 -26.40 -12.33
C TYR A 76 13.52 -26.51 -13.54
N LYS A 77 14.73 -25.98 -13.46
CA LYS A 77 15.74 -26.13 -14.52
C LYS A 77 16.17 -27.58 -14.72
N GLU A 78 16.30 -28.32 -13.61
CA GLU A 78 16.77 -29.70 -13.60
C GLU A 78 15.67 -30.70 -14.01
N THR A 79 14.45 -30.49 -13.50
CA THR A 79 13.38 -31.50 -13.60
C THR A 79 12.20 -31.10 -14.48
N GLY A 80 12.10 -29.81 -14.85
CA GLY A 80 10.90 -29.25 -15.52
C GLY A 80 9.65 -29.22 -14.62
N LYS A 81 9.76 -29.62 -13.33
CA LYS A 81 8.63 -29.76 -12.41
C LYS A 81 8.61 -28.63 -11.35
N LYS A 82 7.42 -28.40 -10.78
CA LYS A 82 7.23 -27.42 -9.72
C LYS A 82 7.68 -28.03 -8.37
N LEU A 83 8.55 -27.32 -7.63
CA LEU A 83 8.94 -27.65 -6.26
C LEU A 83 7.94 -27.04 -5.26
N ASN A 84 7.40 -27.87 -4.36
CA ASN A 84 6.59 -27.46 -3.22
C ASN A 84 7.42 -27.52 -1.94
N ASN A 85 8.12 -26.43 -1.65
CA ASN A 85 8.93 -26.29 -0.45
C ASN A 85 8.22 -25.45 0.62
N THR A 86 8.55 -25.66 1.89
CA THR A 86 8.01 -24.93 3.05
C THR A 86 9.13 -24.37 3.92
N PRO A 87 8.91 -23.27 4.67
CA PRO A 87 9.93 -22.73 5.58
C PRO A 87 10.39 -23.68 6.66
N ALA A 88 9.58 -24.68 7.03
CA ALA A 88 9.91 -25.65 8.06
C ALA A 88 11.13 -26.51 7.68
N GLN A 89 11.24 -26.88 6.39
CA GLN A 89 12.33 -27.71 5.86
C GLN A 89 13.71 -27.07 6.04
N TYR A 90 13.77 -25.74 6.02
CA TYR A 90 15.03 -25.00 6.14
C TYR A 90 15.48 -24.80 7.58
N LYS A 91 14.65 -25.13 8.59
CA LYS A 91 15.01 -24.92 10.01
C LYS A 91 16.03 -25.90 10.54
N SER A 92 16.24 -27.06 9.89
CA SER A 92 17.31 -28.00 10.19
C SER A 92 18.65 -27.47 9.71
N GLU A 93 18.71 -27.01 8.47
CA GLU A 93 19.92 -26.47 7.84
C GLU A 93 20.28 -25.08 8.41
N PHE A 94 19.26 -24.25 8.76
CA PHE A 94 19.43 -22.89 9.29
C PHE A 94 18.76 -22.74 10.67
N PRO A 95 19.38 -23.21 11.77
CA PRO A 95 18.78 -23.21 13.12
C PRO A 95 18.33 -21.81 13.62
N TRP A 96 19.01 -20.75 13.19
CA TRP A 96 18.68 -19.36 13.56
C TRP A 96 17.29 -18.89 13.06
N LEU A 97 16.66 -19.61 12.13
CA LEU A 97 15.26 -19.38 11.72
C LEU A 97 14.26 -19.72 12.84
N LYS A 98 14.66 -20.50 13.87
CA LYS A 98 13.83 -20.82 15.03
C LYS A 98 13.74 -19.63 16.02
N GLU A 99 14.66 -18.67 15.94
CA GLU A 99 14.67 -17.50 16.82
C GLU A 99 13.52 -16.53 16.53
N VAL A 100 13.03 -16.50 15.30
CA VAL A 100 11.99 -15.58 14.85
C VAL A 100 10.60 -16.22 14.78
N ASP A 101 9.58 -15.40 14.58
CA ASP A 101 8.20 -15.85 14.44
C ASP A 101 8.02 -16.76 13.21
N SER A 102 7.54 -17.98 13.44
CA SER A 102 7.31 -18.96 12.37
C SER A 102 6.23 -18.50 11.38
N LEU A 103 5.22 -17.75 11.84
CA LEU A 103 4.19 -17.20 10.96
C LEU A 103 4.74 -16.11 10.03
N ALA A 104 5.75 -15.37 10.47
CA ALA A 104 6.45 -14.44 9.60
C ALA A 104 7.16 -15.15 8.44
N LEU A 105 7.73 -16.33 8.69
CA LEU A 105 8.35 -17.17 7.66
C LEU A 105 7.29 -17.78 6.72
N ALA A 106 6.17 -18.27 7.27
CA ALA A 106 5.05 -18.76 6.48
C ALA A 106 4.46 -17.69 5.56
N ASN A 107 4.32 -16.45 6.05
CA ASN A 107 3.89 -15.31 5.21
C ASN A 107 4.90 -14.97 4.10
N ALA A 108 6.20 -15.21 4.31
CA ALA A 108 7.20 -15.06 3.25
C ALA A 108 6.96 -16.07 2.11
N GLN A 109 6.60 -17.32 2.43
CA GLN A 109 6.19 -18.35 1.47
C GLN A 109 4.89 -17.94 0.74
N LEU A 110 3.86 -17.50 1.47
CA LEU A 110 2.60 -17.06 0.88
C LEU A 110 2.81 -15.91 -0.10
N ASN A 111 3.68 -14.95 0.25
CA ASN A 111 4.05 -13.85 -0.64
C ASN A 111 4.76 -14.32 -1.91
N LEU A 112 5.62 -15.36 -1.82
CA LEU A 112 6.25 -15.97 -2.99
C LEU A 112 5.22 -16.68 -3.86
N ASN A 113 4.32 -17.45 -3.24
CA ASN A 113 3.23 -18.13 -3.97
C ASN A 113 2.32 -17.12 -4.68
N LYS A 114 1.94 -16.03 -4.00
CA LYS A 114 1.15 -14.95 -4.61
C LYS A 114 1.88 -14.31 -5.79
N ALA A 115 3.20 -14.10 -5.68
CA ALA A 115 3.99 -13.54 -6.78
C ALA A 115 4.00 -14.47 -8.01
N TYR A 116 4.11 -15.79 -7.81
CA TYR A 116 3.98 -16.77 -8.89
C TYR A 116 2.57 -16.79 -9.49
N ASN A 117 1.53 -16.82 -8.66
CA ASN A 117 0.14 -16.81 -9.12
C ASN A 117 -0.16 -15.56 -9.95
N ASN A 118 0.28 -14.38 -9.50
CA ASN A 118 0.12 -13.14 -10.25
C ASN A 118 0.84 -13.22 -11.61
N PHE A 119 2.06 -13.77 -11.64
CA PHE A 119 2.79 -13.95 -12.89
C PHE A 119 2.09 -14.91 -13.85
N TRP A 120 1.54 -16.03 -13.37
CA TRP A 120 0.87 -17.01 -14.23
C TRP A 120 -0.49 -16.50 -14.74
N ASN A 121 -1.27 -15.86 -13.87
CA ASN A 121 -2.61 -15.37 -14.22
C ASN A 121 -2.58 -14.13 -15.11
N ASN A 122 -1.56 -13.27 -14.98
CA ASN A 122 -1.50 -12.03 -15.76
C ASN A 122 -0.05 -11.64 -16.11
N ARG A 123 0.56 -12.37 -17.05
CA ARG A 123 1.94 -12.15 -17.52
C ARG A 123 2.16 -10.79 -18.19
N ARG A 124 1.10 -10.15 -18.70
CA ARG A 124 1.21 -8.82 -19.32
C ARG A 124 1.48 -7.73 -18.27
N HIS A 125 0.98 -7.91 -17.03
CA HIS A 125 1.15 -6.94 -15.95
C HIS A 125 2.24 -7.33 -14.95
N PHE A 126 2.41 -8.64 -14.67
CA PHE A 126 3.34 -9.11 -13.64
C PHE A 126 4.52 -9.86 -14.25
N GLY A 127 5.73 -9.43 -13.92
CA GLY A 127 6.95 -10.16 -14.26
C GLY A 127 7.18 -11.38 -13.37
N LYS A 128 8.16 -12.21 -13.72
CA LYS A 128 8.60 -13.32 -12.87
C LYS A 128 9.00 -12.84 -11.47
N PRO A 129 8.77 -13.64 -10.40
CA PRO A 129 9.25 -13.31 -9.06
C PRO A 129 10.73 -12.97 -9.05
N ARG A 130 11.12 -11.93 -8.29
CA ARG A 130 12.50 -11.46 -8.20
C ARG A 130 13.03 -11.63 -6.79
N PHE A 131 14.34 -11.85 -6.66
CA PHE A 131 15.03 -11.87 -5.39
C PHE A 131 14.90 -10.53 -4.66
N LYS A 132 14.62 -10.58 -3.36
CA LYS A 132 14.51 -9.41 -2.50
C LYS A 132 15.89 -8.95 -2.04
N SER A 133 16.22 -7.68 -2.21
CA SER A 133 17.48 -7.08 -1.80
C SER A 133 17.34 -6.25 -0.51
N LYS A 134 18.34 -6.31 0.37
CA LYS A 134 18.47 -5.39 1.52
C LYS A 134 18.64 -3.94 1.06
N LYS A 135 19.22 -3.72 -0.13
CA LYS A 135 19.51 -2.38 -0.67
C LYS A 135 18.26 -1.61 -1.09
N THR A 136 17.16 -2.28 -1.43
CA THR A 136 15.90 -1.63 -1.83
C THR A 136 15.19 -0.91 -0.70
N GLY A 137 15.67 -1.05 0.54
CA GLY A 137 15.16 -0.31 1.71
C GLY A 137 13.82 -0.77 2.27
N HIS A 138 13.12 -1.69 1.59
CA HIS A 138 11.86 -2.25 2.09
C HIS A 138 12.13 -3.32 3.15
N CYS A 139 11.98 -2.93 4.42
CA CYS A 139 12.07 -3.83 5.55
C CYS A 139 10.66 -4.02 6.13
N SER A 140 10.04 -5.17 5.86
CA SER A 140 8.74 -5.52 6.43
C SER A 140 8.60 -7.03 6.57
N TYR A 141 7.78 -7.45 7.52
CA TYR A 141 7.26 -8.81 7.62
C TYR A 141 5.80 -8.75 8.09
N SER A 142 5.02 -9.77 7.73
CA SER A 142 3.65 -9.93 8.20
C SER A 142 3.54 -11.16 9.08
N THR A 143 2.69 -11.12 10.09
CA THR A 143 2.33 -12.25 10.93
C THR A 143 0.83 -12.29 11.15
N ASN A 144 0.25 -13.48 11.18
CA ASN A 144 -1.18 -13.66 11.39
C ASN A 144 -1.49 -13.72 12.88
N ASN A 145 -2.65 -13.23 13.27
CA ASN A 145 -3.14 -13.38 14.63
C ASN A 145 -3.77 -14.76 14.81
N GLN A 146 -3.00 -15.71 15.32
CA GLN A 146 -3.51 -17.03 15.67
C GLN A 146 -3.67 -17.12 17.19
N LYS A 147 -4.86 -17.53 17.65
CA LYS A 147 -5.19 -17.73 19.06
C LYS A 147 -4.83 -16.54 19.97
N GLY A 148 -5.00 -15.30 19.46
CA GLY A 148 -4.68 -14.09 20.21
C GLY A 148 -3.18 -13.84 20.40
N SER A 149 -2.32 -14.34 19.49
CA SER A 149 -0.87 -14.08 19.51
C SER A 149 -0.52 -12.60 19.33
N VAL A 150 -1.40 -11.82 18.70
CA VAL A 150 -1.32 -10.36 18.59
C VAL A 150 -2.47 -9.75 19.38
N ARG A 151 -2.15 -8.88 20.33
CA ARG A 151 -3.13 -8.20 21.20
C ARG A 151 -2.76 -6.73 21.34
N LEU A 152 -3.78 -5.89 21.49
CA LEU A 152 -3.62 -4.48 21.88
C LEU A 152 -4.01 -4.33 23.35
N ASP A 153 -3.22 -3.53 24.07
CA ASP A 153 -3.50 -3.11 25.43
C ASP A 153 -3.06 -1.64 25.58
N GLY A 154 -4.03 -0.74 25.65
CA GLY A 154 -3.80 0.69 25.61
C GLY A 154 -2.86 1.10 24.48
N ASN A 155 -1.75 1.72 24.82
CA ASN A 155 -0.72 2.16 23.86
C ASN A 155 0.39 1.13 23.62
N LYS A 156 0.09 -0.16 23.77
CA LYS A 156 1.04 -1.26 23.53
C LYS A 156 0.42 -2.33 22.65
N VAL A 157 1.25 -2.98 21.83
CA VAL A 157 0.87 -4.16 21.05
C VAL A 157 1.79 -5.32 21.42
N LYS A 158 1.20 -6.48 21.74
CA LYS A 158 1.95 -7.73 21.90
C LYS A 158 2.21 -8.34 20.54
N LEU A 159 3.46 -8.72 20.30
CA LEU A 159 3.88 -9.36 19.06
C LEU A 159 4.64 -10.66 19.36
N PRO A 160 4.46 -11.72 18.55
CA PRO A 160 5.19 -12.98 18.73
C PRO A 160 6.71 -12.76 18.74
N LYS A 161 7.40 -13.40 19.69
CA LYS A 161 8.87 -13.32 19.88
C LYS A 161 9.44 -11.94 20.24
N VAL A 162 8.66 -10.85 20.14
CA VAL A 162 9.10 -9.47 20.42
C VAL A 162 8.57 -8.97 21.75
N GLY A 163 7.40 -9.49 22.18
CA GLY A 163 6.71 -9.03 23.38
C GLY A 163 5.91 -7.73 23.16
N TRP A 164 5.73 -6.97 24.24
CA TRP A 164 4.95 -5.74 24.25
C TRP A 164 5.76 -4.56 23.69
N VAL A 165 5.27 -3.96 22.60
CA VAL A 165 5.90 -2.81 21.91
C VAL A 165 5.01 -1.58 22.08
N LYS A 166 5.57 -0.44 22.47
CA LYS A 166 4.85 0.83 22.56
C LYS A 166 4.44 1.31 21.16
N LEU A 167 3.18 1.73 21.03
CA LEU A 167 2.65 2.32 19.80
C LEU A 167 1.91 3.63 20.09
N CYS A 168 1.71 4.45 19.06
CA CYS A 168 0.86 5.64 19.14
C CYS A 168 -0.53 5.26 18.58
N LEU A 169 -1.47 5.01 19.47
CA LEU A 169 -2.85 4.69 19.13
C LEU A 169 -3.64 6.01 18.95
N HIS A 170 -3.48 6.66 17.79
CA HIS A 170 -4.13 7.95 17.50
C HIS A 170 -5.62 7.82 17.13
N ARG A 171 -6.09 6.60 16.86
CA ARG A 171 -7.50 6.26 16.67
C ARG A 171 -7.76 4.83 17.16
N PRO A 172 -8.92 4.52 17.77
CA PRO A 172 -9.24 3.15 18.15
C PRO A 172 -9.47 2.27 16.93
N LEU A 173 -9.38 0.97 17.11
CA LEU A 173 -9.92 0.01 16.13
C LEU A 173 -11.45 0.07 16.18
N MET A 174 -12.10 -0.38 15.11
CA MET A 174 -13.57 -0.52 15.14
C MET A 174 -13.99 -1.50 16.22
N GLU A 175 -15.08 -1.16 16.88
CA GLU A 175 -15.73 -2.05 17.86
C GLU A 175 -16.10 -3.38 17.20
N ASN A 176 -16.06 -4.45 17.97
CA ASN A 176 -16.36 -5.82 17.50
C ASN A 176 -15.51 -6.29 16.31
N SER A 177 -14.36 -5.65 16.07
CA SER A 177 -13.45 -6.07 14.99
C SER A 177 -12.44 -7.12 15.45
N THR A 178 -12.12 -8.06 14.57
CA THR A 178 -11.16 -9.13 14.81
C THR A 178 -9.84 -8.86 14.10
N ILE A 179 -8.72 -8.85 14.84
CA ILE A 179 -7.38 -8.71 14.24
C ILE A 179 -7.04 -9.98 13.47
N LYS A 180 -6.78 -9.88 12.18
CA LYS A 180 -6.41 -10.99 11.28
C LYS A 180 -4.90 -11.09 11.09
N THR A 181 -4.29 -10.03 10.58
CA THR A 181 -2.88 -9.99 10.21
C THR A 181 -2.28 -8.65 10.59
N VAL A 182 -1.03 -8.67 11.04
CA VAL A 182 -0.27 -7.45 11.26
C VAL A 182 0.98 -7.43 10.42
N THR A 183 1.31 -6.27 9.87
CA THR A 183 2.53 -6.04 9.10
C THR A 183 3.39 -5.00 9.79
N ILE A 184 4.58 -5.42 10.21
CA ILE A 184 5.57 -4.53 10.80
C ILE A 184 6.51 -4.05 9.70
N SER A 185 6.77 -2.74 9.66
CA SER A 185 7.65 -2.13 8.66
C SER A 185 8.61 -1.12 9.27
N ARG A 186 9.79 -0.97 8.63
CA ARG A 186 10.76 0.06 8.95
C ARG A 186 11.00 0.93 7.73
N THR A 187 10.89 2.24 7.91
CA THR A 187 11.20 3.22 6.85
C THR A 187 12.72 3.40 6.68
N PRO A 188 13.17 3.94 5.53
CA PRO A 188 14.57 4.32 5.33
C PRO A 188 15.07 5.37 6.33
N THR A 189 14.18 6.14 6.97
CA THR A 189 14.47 7.09 8.04
C THR A 189 14.62 6.45 9.42
N GLY A 190 14.46 5.11 9.52
CA GLY A 190 14.58 4.36 10.77
C GLY A 190 13.32 4.33 11.63
N LYS A 191 12.21 4.85 11.14
CA LYS A 191 10.93 4.82 11.84
C LYS A 191 10.25 3.46 11.65
N TYR A 192 9.58 2.98 12.71
CA TYR A 192 8.82 1.72 12.68
C TYR A 192 7.32 1.99 12.67
N TYR A 193 6.59 1.17 11.90
CA TYR A 193 5.14 1.20 11.82
C TYR A 193 4.58 -0.21 11.89
N ILE A 194 3.36 -0.32 12.40
CA ILE A 194 2.54 -1.50 12.31
C ILE A 194 1.28 -1.17 11.51
N SER A 195 0.93 -2.03 10.58
CA SER A 195 -0.38 -2.04 9.91
C SER A 195 -1.16 -3.23 10.45
N ILE A 196 -2.30 -2.97 11.08
CA ILE A 196 -3.18 -3.97 11.69
C ILE A 196 -4.37 -4.13 10.76
N LEU A 197 -4.51 -5.30 10.15
CA LEU A 197 -5.69 -5.67 9.37
C LEU A 197 -6.73 -6.25 10.31
N VAL A 198 -7.87 -5.61 10.35
CA VAL A 198 -9.03 -6.10 11.10
C VAL A 198 -10.16 -6.46 10.15
N GLU A 199 -10.93 -7.46 10.55
CA GLU A 199 -12.19 -7.85 9.92
C GLU A 199 -13.33 -7.40 10.83
N TYR A 200 -14.36 -6.81 10.27
CA TYR A 200 -15.53 -6.31 10.97
C TYR A 200 -16.79 -6.46 10.11
N GLU A 201 -17.93 -6.43 10.75
CA GLU A 201 -19.22 -6.45 10.06
C GLU A 201 -19.51 -5.08 9.44
N ASN A 202 -19.83 -5.06 8.14
CA ASN A 202 -20.24 -3.82 7.49
C ASN A 202 -21.62 -3.41 7.95
N GLN A 203 -21.70 -2.29 8.64
CA GLN A 203 -22.96 -1.68 9.15
C GLN A 203 -23.43 -0.52 8.26
N ILE A 204 -22.75 -0.25 7.15
CA ILE A 204 -23.11 0.86 6.25
C ILE A 204 -24.35 0.44 5.47
N LEU A 205 -25.43 1.18 5.66
CA LEU A 205 -26.64 1.04 4.86
C LEU A 205 -26.45 1.80 3.53
N PRO A 206 -26.93 1.26 2.41
CA PRO A 206 -26.93 1.97 1.15
C PRO A 206 -27.82 3.21 1.28
N ILE A 207 -27.33 4.35 0.81
CA ILE A 207 -28.07 5.61 0.72
C ILE A 207 -28.44 5.88 -0.74
N ILE A 208 -29.55 6.57 -0.97
CA ILE A 208 -29.89 7.11 -2.29
C ILE A 208 -29.16 8.45 -2.41
N PRO A 209 -28.16 8.58 -3.29
CA PRO A 209 -27.38 9.80 -3.40
C PRO A 209 -28.25 10.95 -3.96
N LYS A 210 -28.12 12.14 -3.38
CA LYS A 210 -28.81 13.37 -3.80
C LYS A 210 -27.83 14.35 -4.44
N ASN A 211 -26.64 14.48 -3.83
CA ASN A 211 -25.60 15.39 -4.27
C ASN A 211 -24.51 14.65 -5.04
N PHE A 212 -24.29 15.04 -6.28
CA PHE A 212 -23.33 14.41 -7.19
C PHE A 212 -22.22 15.40 -7.54
N LEU A 213 -20.99 14.88 -7.65
CA LEU A 213 -19.85 15.63 -8.14
C LEU A 213 -19.13 14.83 -9.22
N GLY A 214 -18.78 15.48 -10.32
CA GLY A 214 -17.87 14.94 -11.34
C GLY A 214 -16.46 15.50 -11.14
N LEU A 215 -15.44 14.64 -11.19
CA LEU A 215 -14.03 15.03 -11.09
C LEU A 215 -13.27 14.58 -12.34
N ASP A 216 -12.59 15.52 -12.98
CA ASP A 216 -11.64 15.27 -14.05
C ASP A 216 -10.21 15.57 -13.61
N PHE A 217 -9.23 14.90 -14.23
CA PHE A 217 -7.81 15.08 -13.94
C PHE A 217 -7.30 16.44 -14.43
N ALA A 218 -6.75 17.25 -13.53
CA ALA A 218 -6.10 18.50 -13.88
C ALA A 218 -4.57 18.35 -13.99
N MET A 219 -3.99 18.71 -15.13
CA MET A 219 -2.53 18.65 -15.31
C MET A 219 -1.78 19.65 -14.42
N HIS A 220 -2.35 20.81 -14.18
CA HIS A 220 -1.76 21.90 -13.39
C HIS A 220 -2.30 21.99 -11.97
N GLY A 221 -3.45 21.37 -11.71
CA GLY A 221 -4.09 21.24 -10.40
C GLY A 221 -4.11 19.80 -9.89
N LEU A 222 -5.04 19.47 -9.01
CA LEU A 222 -5.34 18.10 -8.60
C LEU A 222 -6.50 17.56 -9.43
N TYR A 223 -7.60 18.31 -9.51
CA TYR A 223 -8.80 18.01 -10.30
C TYR A 223 -9.49 19.31 -10.75
N VAL A 224 -10.32 19.17 -11.76
CA VAL A 224 -11.39 20.11 -12.14
C VAL A 224 -12.71 19.46 -11.75
N ALA A 225 -13.59 20.21 -11.13
CA ALA A 225 -14.86 19.71 -10.61
C ALA A 225 -16.05 20.26 -11.43
N SER A 226 -17.14 19.49 -11.51
CA SER A 226 -18.35 19.86 -12.26
C SER A 226 -19.10 21.04 -11.65
N ASP A 227 -18.79 21.43 -10.43
CA ASP A 227 -19.34 22.57 -9.69
C ASP A 227 -18.35 23.76 -9.58
N GLU A 228 -17.28 23.73 -10.37
CA GLU A 228 -16.22 24.75 -10.40
C GLU A 228 -15.37 24.84 -9.11
N ASP A 229 -15.55 23.92 -8.14
CA ASP A 229 -14.67 23.83 -6.94
C ASP A 229 -13.37 23.09 -7.27
N ASP A 230 -12.56 23.70 -8.11
CA ASP A 230 -11.29 23.16 -8.56
C ASP A 230 -10.27 23.09 -7.42
N ALA A 231 -9.35 22.15 -7.50
CA ALA A 231 -8.29 22.03 -6.51
C ALA A 231 -6.91 22.27 -7.10
N ASP A 232 -6.29 23.35 -6.65
CA ASP A 232 -4.86 23.57 -6.85
C ASP A 232 -4.03 22.51 -6.14
N TYR A 233 -2.94 22.12 -6.78
CA TYR A 233 -1.98 21.21 -6.18
C TYR A 233 -0.67 21.93 -5.81
N PRO A 234 -0.21 21.87 -4.54
CA PRO A 234 0.93 22.66 -4.08
C PRO A 234 2.29 22.30 -4.66
N ASN A 235 2.39 21.30 -5.55
CA ASN A 235 3.62 20.88 -6.23
C ASN A 235 4.79 20.61 -5.25
N PHE A 236 4.57 19.76 -4.25
CA PHE A 236 5.51 19.51 -3.15
C PHE A 236 6.89 19.03 -3.61
N LEU A 237 6.96 18.19 -4.64
CA LEU A 237 8.22 17.73 -5.20
C LEU A 237 8.96 18.86 -5.90
N LYS A 238 8.27 19.65 -6.75
CA LYS A 238 8.85 20.79 -7.47
C LYS A 238 9.44 21.81 -6.52
N LYS A 239 8.73 22.15 -5.43
CA LYS A 239 9.24 23.06 -4.37
C LYS A 239 10.50 22.53 -3.65
N ALA A 240 10.61 21.21 -3.49
CA ALA A 240 11.74 20.57 -2.82
C ALA A 240 12.88 20.17 -3.76
N GLU A 241 12.67 20.18 -5.09
CA GLU A 241 13.56 19.58 -6.10
C GLU A 241 15.01 20.08 -6.01
N LYS A 242 15.22 21.38 -5.97
CA LYS A 242 16.57 21.97 -5.88
C LYS A 242 17.35 21.47 -4.65
N ARG A 243 16.68 21.41 -3.47
CA ARG A 243 17.28 20.95 -2.21
C ARG A 243 17.55 19.44 -2.24
N LEU A 244 16.60 18.67 -2.75
CA LEU A 244 16.70 17.22 -2.92
C LEU A 244 17.85 16.86 -3.88
N ALA A 245 17.91 17.48 -5.06
CA ALA A 245 18.98 17.27 -6.02
C ALA A 245 20.37 17.60 -5.47
N LYS A 246 20.51 18.70 -4.70
CA LYS A 246 21.76 19.04 -3.99
C LYS A 246 22.14 17.94 -2.99
N ALA A 247 21.16 17.42 -2.23
CA ALA A 247 21.41 16.35 -1.26
C ALA A 247 21.80 15.02 -1.94
N GLN A 248 21.17 14.69 -3.05
CA GLN A 248 21.46 13.48 -3.84
C GLN A 248 22.84 13.56 -4.50
N ARG A 249 23.23 14.70 -5.08
CA ARG A 249 24.59 14.93 -5.62
C ARG A 249 25.67 14.77 -4.53
N LYS A 250 25.43 15.28 -3.33
CA LYS A 250 26.35 15.05 -2.19
C LYS A 250 26.41 13.58 -1.80
N LEU A 251 25.29 12.83 -1.87
CA LEU A 251 25.26 11.41 -1.56
C LEU A 251 26.05 10.59 -2.58
N SER A 252 25.93 10.90 -3.88
CA SER A 252 26.64 10.17 -4.95
C SER A 252 28.16 10.33 -4.83
N LYS A 253 28.64 11.51 -4.41
CA LYS A 253 30.10 11.81 -4.22
C LYS A 253 30.69 11.17 -2.96
N ARG A 254 29.89 10.65 -2.01
CA ARG A 254 30.39 10.05 -0.78
C ARG A 254 30.84 8.61 -0.99
N GLN A 255 31.96 8.23 -0.38
CA GLN A 255 32.48 6.86 -0.43
C GLN A 255 31.45 5.85 0.10
N LYS A 256 31.25 4.75 -0.68
CA LYS A 256 30.36 3.65 -0.28
C LYS A 256 30.88 3.00 1.01
N GLY A 257 29.97 2.73 1.96
CA GLY A 257 30.31 2.13 3.26
C GLY A 257 30.73 3.14 4.34
N SER A 258 31.01 4.40 3.99
CA SER A 258 31.41 5.40 4.99
C SER A 258 30.24 5.89 5.85
N HIS A 259 30.51 6.21 7.12
CA HIS A 259 29.54 6.79 8.04
C HIS A 259 28.96 8.13 7.54
N ASN A 260 29.78 8.93 6.86
CA ASN A 260 29.35 10.18 6.25
C ASN A 260 28.35 9.96 5.09
N ARG A 261 28.49 8.84 4.34
CA ARG A 261 27.51 8.44 3.34
C ARG A 261 26.19 8.03 3.98
N ASP A 262 26.23 7.30 5.10
CA ASP A 262 25.01 6.89 5.81
C ASP A 262 24.27 8.09 6.40
N LYS A 263 24.96 9.07 6.98
CA LYS A 263 24.36 10.35 7.41
C LYS A 263 23.68 11.07 6.23
N GLN A 264 24.34 11.13 5.07
CA GLN A 264 23.79 11.79 3.90
C GLN A 264 22.61 11.02 3.29
N ARG A 265 22.66 9.68 3.29
CA ARG A 265 21.55 8.81 2.88
C ARG A 265 20.31 9.06 3.75
N LEU A 266 20.48 9.17 5.06
CA LEU A 266 19.40 9.49 5.98
C LEU A 266 18.80 10.89 5.69
N ARG A 267 19.64 11.87 5.36
CA ARG A 267 19.18 13.22 4.98
C ARG A 267 18.31 13.18 3.71
N VAL A 268 18.74 12.47 2.68
CA VAL A 268 17.96 12.28 1.45
C VAL A 268 16.64 11.55 1.76
N ALA A 269 16.67 10.49 2.57
CA ALA A 269 15.47 9.78 2.99
C ALA A 269 14.46 10.67 3.73
N LYS A 270 14.93 11.59 4.59
CA LYS A 270 14.08 12.57 5.28
C LYS A 270 13.41 13.55 4.32
N PHE A 271 14.09 13.98 3.24
CA PHE A 271 13.47 14.82 2.21
C PHE A 271 12.32 14.07 1.50
N HIS A 272 12.56 12.83 1.06
CA HIS A 272 11.52 12.02 0.44
C HIS A 272 10.34 11.75 1.38
N GLU A 273 10.62 11.46 2.66
CA GLU A 273 9.56 11.24 3.66
C GLU A 273 8.72 12.50 3.87
N LYS A 274 9.35 13.68 3.94
CA LYS A 274 8.63 14.95 4.09
C LYS A 274 7.70 15.21 2.91
N ILE A 275 8.20 15.08 1.69
CA ILE A 275 7.41 15.27 0.46
C ILE A 275 6.22 14.30 0.43
N ALA A 276 6.47 13.01 0.70
CA ALA A 276 5.43 12.00 0.72
C ALA A 276 4.35 12.28 1.79
N ASN A 277 4.76 12.70 2.99
CA ASN A 277 3.82 13.03 4.07
C ASN A 277 2.99 14.27 3.75
N GLN A 278 3.60 15.33 3.18
CA GLN A 278 2.88 16.54 2.77
C GLN A 278 1.84 16.23 1.69
N ARG A 279 2.20 15.41 0.68
CA ARG A 279 1.28 14.96 -0.34
C ARG A 279 0.12 14.16 0.28
N HIS A 280 0.42 13.21 1.12
CA HIS A 280 -0.58 12.35 1.75
C HIS A 280 -1.56 13.17 2.62
N ASP A 281 -1.04 14.10 3.44
CA ASP A 281 -1.88 14.98 4.27
C ASP A 281 -2.82 15.85 3.41
N PHE A 282 -2.27 16.46 2.35
CA PHE A 282 -3.06 17.28 1.43
C PHE A 282 -4.18 16.48 0.75
N LEU A 283 -3.84 15.30 0.19
CA LEU A 283 -4.81 14.47 -0.53
C LEU A 283 -5.91 13.93 0.40
N HIS A 284 -5.58 13.54 1.63
CA HIS A 284 -6.58 13.13 2.61
C HIS A 284 -7.50 14.27 3.03
N LYS A 285 -6.97 15.49 3.21
CA LYS A 285 -7.80 16.66 3.53
C LYS A 285 -8.77 16.99 2.40
N LYS A 286 -8.30 16.95 1.16
CA LYS A 286 -9.15 17.18 -0.01
C LYS A 286 -10.19 16.08 -0.21
N ALA A 287 -9.81 14.80 -0.07
CA ALA A 287 -10.75 13.70 -0.14
C ALA A 287 -11.83 13.81 0.95
N ARG A 288 -11.42 14.11 2.19
CA ARG A 288 -12.38 14.30 3.29
C ARG A 288 -13.35 15.44 3.01
N TYR A 289 -12.84 16.57 2.51
CA TYR A 289 -13.64 17.73 2.15
C TYR A 289 -14.74 17.40 1.12
N LEU A 290 -14.42 16.56 0.12
CA LEU A 290 -15.38 16.14 -0.89
C LEU A 290 -16.40 15.14 -0.34
N VAL A 291 -15.94 14.11 0.38
CA VAL A 291 -16.81 13.07 0.95
C VAL A 291 -17.79 13.65 1.98
N ASP A 292 -17.44 14.73 2.67
CA ASP A 292 -18.35 15.40 3.63
C ASP A 292 -19.45 16.23 2.94
N ARG A 293 -19.35 16.49 1.64
CA ARG A 293 -20.26 17.37 0.88
C ARG A 293 -21.11 16.67 -0.17
N TYR A 294 -20.58 15.59 -0.75
CA TYR A 294 -21.23 14.90 -1.86
C TYR A 294 -21.49 13.44 -1.52
N ASP A 295 -22.68 12.97 -1.88
CA ASP A 295 -23.13 11.60 -1.65
C ASP A 295 -22.55 10.63 -2.69
N ALA A 296 -22.26 11.13 -3.89
CA ALA A 296 -21.65 10.34 -4.97
C ALA A 296 -20.63 11.18 -5.75
N ILE A 297 -19.47 10.60 -6.03
CA ILE A 297 -18.37 11.26 -6.75
C ILE A 297 -18.04 10.41 -7.98
N GLY A 298 -18.28 10.97 -9.18
CA GLY A 298 -17.87 10.38 -10.45
C GLY A 298 -16.42 10.78 -10.76
N ILE A 299 -15.59 9.81 -11.16
CA ILE A 299 -14.16 10.03 -11.44
C ILE A 299 -13.85 9.44 -12.81
N GLU A 300 -13.11 10.17 -13.65
CA GLU A 300 -12.62 9.67 -14.92
C GLU A 300 -11.58 8.57 -14.72
N ASP A 301 -11.76 7.41 -15.40
CA ASP A 301 -10.79 6.29 -15.36
C ASP A 301 -9.63 6.55 -16.33
N ILE A 302 -8.62 7.24 -15.83
CA ILE A 302 -7.44 7.63 -16.62
C ILE A 302 -6.24 6.74 -16.32
N SER A 303 -5.59 6.28 -17.37
CA SER A 303 -4.28 5.63 -17.24
C SER A 303 -3.15 6.66 -17.05
N VAL A 304 -2.96 7.14 -15.83
CA VAL A 304 -1.85 8.05 -15.45
C VAL A 304 -0.48 7.51 -15.90
N LYS A 305 -0.32 6.17 -15.92
CA LYS A 305 0.89 5.52 -16.40
C LYS A 305 1.10 5.69 -17.91
N ALA A 306 0.02 5.73 -18.69
CA ALA A 306 0.09 5.98 -20.12
C ALA A 306 0.47 7.44 -20.41
N MET A 307 -0.09 8.38 -19.64
CA MET A 307 0.20 9.82 -19.75
C MET A 307 1.66 10.14 -19.36
N ALA A 308 2.23 9.40 -18.39
CA ALA A 308 3.61 9.60 -17.95
C ALA A 308 4.66 9.06 -18.92
N LYS A 309 4.27 8.26 -19.94
CA LYS A 309 5.22 7.71 -20.91
C LYS A 309 5.70 8.78 -21.87
N HIS A 310 7.02 8.81 -22.09
CA HIS A 310 7.62 9.60 -23.17
C HIS A 310 7.11 9.08 -24.53
N LYS A 311 6.52 9.96 -25.35
CA LYS A 311 6.36 9.67 -26.78
C LYS A 311 7.76 9.70 -27.41
N LYS A 312 8.17 8.64 -28.14
CA LYS A 312 9.42 8.62 -28.91
C LYS A 312 9.41 9.83 -29.87
N GLY A 313 10.41 10.71 -29.75
CA GLY A 313 10.53 11.93 -30.56
C GLY A 313 9.90 13.21 -29.95
N GLY A 314 9.24 13.14 -28.81
CA GLY A 314 8.68 14.33 -28.14
C GLY A 314 9.71 15.09 -27.31
N LYS A 315 9.79 16.42 -27.52
CA LYS A 315 10.67 17.34 -26.75
C LYS A 315 10.23 17.51 -25.28
N PHE A 316 8.98 17.19 -24.92
CA PHE A 316 8.41 17.40 -23.59
C PHE A 316 7.96 16.09 -22.93
N SER A 317 8.26 15.94 -21.64
CA SER A 317 7.80 14.84 -20.80
C SER A 317 7.00 15.39 -19.62
N PHE A 318 5.73 15.07 -19.58
CA PHE A 318 4.85 15.40 -18.45
C PHE A 318 5.02 14.45 -17.25
N GLY A 319 5.85 13.42 -17.36
CA GLY A 319 5.98 12.36 -16.38
C GLY A 319 6.29 12.83 -14.96
N LYS A 320 7.05 13.92 -14.79
CA LYS A 320 7.32 14.49 -13.46
C LYS A 320 6.08 15.18 -12.87
N SER A 321 5.37 15.99 -13.64
CA SER A 321 4.17 16.71 -13.18
C SER A 321 3.05 15.75 -12.85
N VAL A 322 2.79 14.79 -13.73
CA VAL A 322 1.80 13.73 -13.54
C VAL A 322 2.13 12.87 -12.32
N ALA A 323 3.40 12.50 -12.11
CA ALA A 323 3.83 11.74 -10.94
C ALA A 323 3.80 12.56 -9.63
N ASP A 324 3.99 13.89 -9.72
CA ASP A 324 3.91 14.78 -8.54
C ASP A 324 2.48 15.04 -8.12
N ASN A 325 1.55 15.16 -9.06
CA ASN A 325 0.13 15.45 -8.82
C ASN A 325 -0.50 14.43 -7.83
N GLY A 326 -0.22 13.14 -7.99
CA GLY A 326 -0.69 12.09 -7.07
C GLY A 326 -2.15 11.67 -7.31
N TRP A 327 -2.69 11.86 -8.52
CA TRP A 327 -4.07 11.51 -8.90
C TRP A 327 -4.46 10.09 -8.48
N ASN A 328 -3.71 9.06 -8.89
CA ASN A 328 -4.02 7.68 -8.47
C ASN A 328 -4.03 7.47 -6.94
N MET A 329 -3.23 8.24 -6.20
CA MET A 329 -3.27 8.19 -4.74
C MET A 329 -4.54 8.83 -4.21
N PHE A 330 -4.99 9.92 -4.84
CA PHE A 330 -6.20 10.64 -4.49
C PHE A 330 -7.46 9.79 -4.76
N THR A 331 -7.58 9.20 -5.96
CA THR A 331 -8.71 8.32 -6.30
C THR A 331 -8.79 7.12 -5.37
N ASN A 332 -7.66 6.44 -5.09
CA ASN A 332 -7.63 5.34 -4.09
C ASN A 332 -8.00 5.80 -2.66
N ILE A 333 -7.80 7.07 -2.29
CA ILE A 333 -8.22 7.60 -0.98
C ILE A 333 -9.72 7.84 -0.95
N LEU A 334 -10.32 8.26 -2.08
CA LEU A 334 -11.77 8.45 -2.19
C LEU A 334 -12.54 7.12 -2.16
N GLU A 335 -11.93 6.01 -2.61
CA GLU A 335 -12.51 4.65 -2.59
C GLU A 335 -12.46 3.99 -1.19
N LEU A 336 -11.70 4.53 -0.21
CA LEU A 336 -11.49 3.99 1.14
C LEU A 336 -12.53 4.49 2.16
#